data_1516b26b1a7641e022921e9571874ec4
#
_entry.id   1516b26b1a7641e022921e9571874ec4
#
_cell.length_a   1.000
_cell.length_b   1.000
_cell.length_c   1.000
_cell.angle_alpha   90.00
_cell.angle_beta   90.00
_cell.angle_gamma   90.00
#
_symmetry.space_group_name_H-M   'P 1'
#
loop_
_entity.id
_entity.type
_entity.pdbx_description
1 polymer ?
#
loop_
_entity_poly.entity_id
_entity_poly.type
_entity_poly.pdbx_seq_one_letter_code
_entity_poly.pdbx_strand_id
1 'polypeptide(L)'
;AAAILAAAAATGRSVLHVSTAPSRSIAAYSRLADLGLSDVVANIDGYSDARRSLAARVKEAIDDMAPVVDQEAVDAMRQRLRHVRSSLDSYARALHEPYGRFGVCAADALRALTDLTSGDDAPTTRVRLSEQALFDIATDQGESARALLREALDSGRLSAGASSAWSSAILTSDEQASDALVRVNRLAQALPELRVHISAVAGEAGIKPAATLAQWDRQLAMFDGIADVLDVFKPRVFERSAADMVIATAPKQWRKDHDITMSRAERTRLVKQAQDLVRPGVHVPDLHRALIRVQERRDAWCAVCGDDSWPILPAKIGEISALTDAVRDDLDAIAPVFVAEEPDLVATHLQRLSALIEKWAGDTSAARDIPARLEMRSRLAVHGLDKLAQDLADRAVADNQIDTELDLAWWASLLRAMLAAQPALGGIDPASLEELTREGRDLDEAQVASLL
;
A
#
# COMPACT_ATOMS: atom_id res chain seq x y z
N ALA A 1 49.38 -19.03 -35.93
CA ALA A 1 50.82 -19.39 -36.04
C ALA A 1 51.57 -18.79 -34.87
N ALA A 2 51.56 -17.43 -34.62
CA ALA A 2 52.37 -16.77 -33.58
C ALA A 2 52.11 -17.36 -32.18
N ALA A 3 50.82 -17.54 -31.76
CA ALA A 3 50.49 -18.10 -30.44
C ALA A 3 51.00 -19.56 -30.26
N ILE A 4 51.01 -20.37 -31.34
CA ILE A 4 51.54 -21.75 -31.30
C ILE A 4 53.06 -21.73 -31.15
N LEU A 5 53.72 -20.85 -31.87
CA LEU A 5 55.18 -20.66 -31.78
C LEU A 5 55.59 -20.20 -30.39
N ALA A 6 54.88 -19.20 -29.85
CA ALA A 6 55.08 -18.70 -28.53
C ALA A 6 54.89 -19.79 -27.44
N ALA A 7 53.77 -20.55 -27.50
CA ALA A 7 53.48 -21.60 -26.54
C ALA A 7 54.52 -22.76 -26.63
N ALA A 8 55.01 -23.07 -27.81
CA ALA A 8 56.05 -24.08 -27.98
C ALA A 8 57.39 -23.62 -27.40
N ALA A 9 57.79 -22.40 -27.65
CA ALA A 9 59.01 -21.82 -27.06
C ALA A 9 58.92 -21.83 -25.54
N ALA A 10 57.79 -21.41 -24.96
CA ALA A 10 57.53 -21.41 -23.49
C ALA A 10 57.64 -22.83 -22.88
N THR A 11 57.37 -23.88 -23.66
CA THR A 11 57.51 -25.28 -23.19
C THR A 11 58.86 -25.89 -23.55
N GLY A 12 59.83 -25.10 -24.01
CA GLY A 12 61.19 -25.55 -24.38
C GLY A 12 61.20 -26.41 -25.66
N ARG A 13 60.19 -26.30 -26.53
CA ARG A 13 60.06 -27.08 -27.78
C ARG A 13 60.54 -26.23 -28.94
N SER A 14 61.35 -26.86 -29.80
CA SER A 14 61.74 -26.28 -31.08
C SER A 14 60.63 -26.45 -32.08
N VAL A 15 60.23 -25.40 -32.79
CA VAL A 15 59.20 -25.42 -33.82
C VAL A 15 59.71 -24.82 -35.11
N LEU A 16 59.55 -25.53 -36.22
CA LEU A 16 59.78 -25.01 -37.54
C LEU A 16 58.47 -24.60 -38.20
N HIS A 17 58.27 -23.32 -38.46
CA HIS A 17 57.13 -22.80 -39.23
C HIS A 17 57.55 -22.64 -40.68
N VAL A 18 56.92 -23.43 -41.57
CA VAL A 18 57.16 -23.34 -43.02
C VAL A 18 55.90 -22.80 -43.70
N SER A 19 56.07 -21.77 -44.52
CA SER A 19 54.95 -21.21 -45.29
C SER A 19 55.34 -21.07 -46.77
N THR A 20 54.42 -21.40 -47.66
CA THR A 20 54.58 -21.17 -49.08
C THR A 20 54.35 -19.71 -49.49
N ALA A 21 53.77 -18.90 -48.59
CA ALA A 21 53.54 -17.47 -48.77
C ALA A 21 54.45 -16.68 -47.82
N PRO A 22 55.47 -15.95 -48.28
CA PRO A 22 56.38 -15.16 -47.46
C PRO A 22 55.64 -14.17 -46.53
N SER A 23 54.52 -13.57 -47.01
CA SER A 23 53.73 -12.61 -46.23
C SER A 23 53.16 -13.22 -44.93
N ARG A 24 52.88 -14.51 -44.91
CA ARG A 24 52.38 -15.19 -43.67
C ARG A 24 53.45 -15.41 -42.66
N SER A 25 54.65 -15.71 -43.10
CA SER A 25 55.84 -15.82 -42.17
C SER A 25 56.20 -14.47 -41.64
N ILE A 26 56.22 -13.41 -42.45
CA ILE A 26 56.45 -12.05 -42.03
C ILE A 26 55.39 -11.58 -41.02
N ALA A 27 54.12 -11.83 -41.28
CA ALA A 27 53.04 -11.46 -40.35
C ALA A 27 53.13 -12.23 -39.02
N ALA A 28 53.52 -13.51 -39.04
CA ALA A 28 53.76 -14.27 -37.83
C ALA A 28 54.95 -13.74 -37.03
N TYR A 29 56.06 -13.37 -37.73
CA TYR A 29 57.25 -12.80 -37.13
C TYR A 29 56.94 -11.37 -36.52
N SER A 30 56.28 -10.50 -37.30
CA SER A 30 55.89 -9.17 -36.79
C SER A 30 55.06 -9.29 -35.54
N ARG A 31 54.10 -10.20 -35.53
CA ARG A 31 53.23 -10.40 -34.34
C ARG A 31 54.03 -10.91 -33.12
N LEU A 32 55.07 -11.73 -33.33
CA LEU A 32 55.95 -12.16 -32.25
C LEU A 32 56.86 -11.02 -31.79
N ALA A 33 57.34 -10.19 -32.71
CA ALA A 33 58.15 -9.01 -32.38
C ALA A 33 57.34 -7.98 -31.59
N ASP A 34 56.07 -7.74 -31.97
CA ASP A 34 55.15 -6.85 -31.22
C ASP A 34 54.91 -7.34 -29.78
N LEU A 35 55.06 -8.64 -29.54
CA LEU A 35 54.96 -9.27 -28.23
C LEU A 35 56.31 -9.34 -27.50
N GLY A 36 57.38 -8.73 -28.02
CA GLY A 36 58.73 -8.78 -27.42
C GLY A 36 59.44 -10.12 -27.58
N LEU A 37 58.98 -10.97 -28.51
CA LEU A 37 59.44 -12.35 -28.69
C LEU A 37 60.40 -12.54 -29.91
N SER A 38 60.97 -11.42 -30.34
CA SER A 38 61.93 -11.45 -31.45
C SER A 38 63.15 -12.31 -31.20
N ASP A 39 63.56 -12.41 -29.91
CA ASP A 39 64.82 -13.05 -29.55
C ASP A 39 64.77 -14.59 -29.52
N VAL A 40 63.55 -15.16 -29.42
CA VAL A 40 63.34 -16.61 -29.44
C VAL A 40 62.95 -17.16 -30.82
N VAL A 41 62.93 -16.28 -31.83
CA VAL A 41 62.51 -16.66 -33.20
C VAL A 41 63.60 -16.31 -34.20
N ALA A 42 64.09 -17.28 -34.92
CA ALA A 42 64.98 -17.05 -36.05
C ALA A 42 64.19 -17.10 -37.38
N ASN A 43 64.13 -15.95 -38.08
CA ASN A 43 63.56 -15.90 -39.43
C ASN A 43 64.65 -16.34 -40.46
N ILE A 44 64.39 -17.49 -41.12
CA ILE A 44 65.32 -18.03 -42.11
C ILE A 44 64.63 -17.93 -43.48
N ASP A 45 64.80 -16.80 -44.14
CA ASP A 45 64.33 -16.65 -45.52
C ASP A 45 65.40 -17.14 -46.49
N GLY A 46 65.04 -17.66 -47.63
CA GLY A 46 65.92 -18.33 -48.60
C GLY A 46 66.90 -17.40 -49.33
N TYR A 47 67.16 -16.17 -48.87
CA TYR A 47 68.01 -15.17 -49.50
C TYR A 47 69.41 -15.19 -48.96
N SER A 48 70.40 -14.71 -49.77
CA SER A 48 71.80 -14.76 -49.48
C SER A 48 72.23 -14.09 -48.19
N ASP A 49 71.46 -13.16 -47.62
CA ASP A 49 71.77 -12.47 -46.37
C ASP A 49 71.21 -13.22 -45.13
N ALA A 50 70.42 -14.24 -45.26
CA ALA A 50 69.86 -14.99 -44.13
C ALA A 50 70.92 -15.59 -43.21
N ARG A 51 72.07 -16.10 -43.81
CA ARG A 51 73.18 -16.64 -43.05
C ARG A 51 73.91 -15.56 -42.24
N ARG A 52 74.04 -14.36 -42.81
CA ARG A 52 74.69 -13.22 -42.10
C ARG A 52 73.81 -12.68 -41.01
N SER A 53 72.52 -12.56 -41.26
CA SER A 53 71.53 -12.17 -40.30
C SER A 53 71.40 -13.17 -39.13
N LEU A 54 71.40 -14.47 -39.42
CA LEU A 54 71.34 -15.54 -38.39
C LEU A 54 72.68 -15.51 -37.55
N ALA A 55 73.84 -15.35 -38.17
CA ALA A 55 75.11 -15.26 -37.46
C ALA A 55 75.19 -14.02 -36.56
N ALA A 56 74.62 -12.88 -37.00
CA ALA A 56 74.58 -11.66 -36.18
C ALA A 56 73.63 -11.88 -34.95
N ARG A 57 72.52 -12.51 -35.15
CA ARG A 57 71.57 -12.79 -34.01
C ARG A 57 72.14 -13.84 -33.06
N VAL A 58 72.80 -14.89 -33.53
CA VAL A 58 73.47 -15.85 -32.64
C VAL A 58 74.58 -15.16 -31.83
N LYS A 59 75.31 -14.21 -32.42
CA LYS A 59 76.27 -13.40 -31.69
C LYS A 59 75.59 -12.52 -30.64
N GLU A 60 74.52 -11.83 -31.01
CA GLU A 60 73.79 -10.99 -30.12
C GLU A 60 73.16 -11.78 -28.93
N ALA A 61 72.66 -12.99 -29.20
CA ALA A 61 72.12 -13.89 -28.15
C ALA A 61 73.24 -14.45 -27.22
N ILE A 62 74.45 -14.52 -27.68
CA ILE A 62 75.60 -14.92 -26.85
C ILE A 62 76.13 -13.75 -26.01
N ASP A 63 76.05 -12.53 -26.57
CA ASP A 63 76.58 -11.30 -25.91
C ASP A 63 75.50 -10.75 -24.93
N ASP A 64 74.21 -11.01 -25.15
CA ASP A 64 73.15 -10.60 -24.25
C ASP A 64 73.01 -11.54 -23.04
N MET A 65 73.13 -10.96 -21.87
CA MET A 65 72.76 -11.67 -20.64
C MET A 65 71.28 -11.92 -20.65
N ALA A 66 70.91 -13.18 -20.45
CA ALA A 66 69.45 -13.54 -20.31
C ALA A 66 68.76 -12.62 -19.28
N PRO A 67 67.71 -11.97 -19.62
CA PRO A 67 66.97 -11.14 -18.69
C PRO A 67 66.61 -11.95 -17.45
N VAL A 68 66.87 -11.40 -16.27
CA VAL A 68 66.42 -12.03 -15.02
C VAL A 68 64.92 -11.91 -14.95
N VAL A 69 64.26 -13.02 -15.24
CA VAL A 69 62.79 -13.07 -15.11
C VAL A 69 62.43 -13.01 -13.62
N ASP A 70 61.69 -12.02 -13.23
CA ASP A 70 61.09 -11.93 -11.91
C ASP A 70 59.96 -12.97 -11.80
N GLN A 71 60.31 -14.14 -11.29
CA GLN A 71 59.38 -15.26 -11.13
C GLN A 71 58.21 -14.90 -10.23
N GLU A 72 58.41 -14.05 -9.22
CA GLU A 72 57.35 -13.62 -8.30
C GLU A 72 56.35 -12.73 -9.05
N ALA A 73 56.79 -11.81 -9.88
CA ALA A 73 55.91 -10.98 -10.72
C ALA A 73 55.14 -11.83 -11.73
N VAL A 74 55.79 -12.83 -12.35
CA VAL A 74 55.12 -13.74 -13.30
C VAL A 74 54.06 -14.60 -12.60
N ASP A 75 54.36 -15.11 -11.44
CA ASP A 75 53.39 -15.95 -10.69
C ASP A 75 52.20 -15.11 -10.16
N ALA A 76 52.46 -13.88 -9.73
CA ALA A 76 51.40 -12.92 -9.38
C ALA A 76 50.48 -12.62 -10.58
N MET A 77 51.04 -12.37 -11.77
CA MET A 77 50.28 -12.15 -13.00
C MET A 77 49.46 -13.39 -13.40
N ARG A 78 50.03 -14.59 -13.32
CA ARG A 78 49.32 -15.85 -13.58
C ARG A 78 48.19 -16.08 -12.61
N GLN A 79 48.38 -15.73 -11.35
CA GLN A 79 47.31 -15.84 -10.35
C GLN A 79 46.19 -14.84 -10.64
N ARG A 80 46.50 -13.61 -11.00
CA ARG A 80 45.55 -12.58 -11.38
C ARG A 80 44.74 -13.00 -12.62
N LEU A 81 45.41 -13.47 -13.65
CA LEU A 81 44.78 -13.97 -14.88
C LEU A 81 43.79 -15.12 -14.59
N ARG A 82 44.21 -16.08 -13.76
CA ARG A 82 43.31 -17.19 -13.34
C ARG A 82 42.07 -16.65 -12.61
N HIS A 83 42.25 -15.66 -11.76
CA HIS A 83 41.13 -15.04 -11.03
C HIS A 83 40.18 -14.33 -11.99
N VAL A 84 40.67 -13.49 -12.91
CA VAL A 84 39.84 -12.80 -13.93
C VAL A 84 39.08 -13.78 -14.79
N ARG A 85 39.78 -14.82 -15.32
CA ARG A 85 39.12 -15.87 -16.12
C ARG A 85 38.06 -16.60 -15.35
N SER A 86 38.29 -16.98 -14.08
CA SER A 86 37.31 -17.63 -13.24
C SER A 86 36.08 -16.77 -12.99
N SER A 87 36.26 -15.46 -12.82
CA SER A 87 35.16 -14.50 -12.63
C SER A 87 34.32 -14.38 -13.91
N LEU A 88 34.97 -14.21 -15.07
CA LEU A 88 34.27 -14.15 -16.37
C LEU A 88 33.55 -15.46 -16.71
N ASP A 89 34.17 -16.63 -16.48
CA ASP A 89 33.57 -17.92 -16.69
C ASP A 89 32.36 -18.17 -15.77
N SER A 90 32.43 -17.68 -14.52
CA SER A 90 31.31 -17.78 -13.58
C SER A 90 30.16 -16.89 -14.01
N TYR A 91 30.43 -15.66 -14.45
CA TYR A 91 29.44 -14.76 -15.01
C TYR A 91 28.79 -15.33 -16.28
N ALA A 92 29.58 -15.80 -17.23
CA ALA A 92 29.08 -16.37 -18.47
C ALA A 92 28.21 -17.61 -18.23
N ARG A 93 28.62 -18.48 -17.30
CA ARG A 93 27.79 -19.63 -16.89
C ARG A 93 26.47 -19.18 -16.28
N ALA A 94 26.52 -18.27 -15.30
CA ALA A 94 25.31 -17.78 -14.64
C ALA A 94 24.38 -17.05 -15.60
N LEU A 95 24.91 -16.36 -16.62
CA LEU A 95 24.12 -15.67 -17.66
C LEU A 95 23.30 -16.65 -18.52
N HIS A 96 23.85 -17.86 -18.77
CA HIS A 96 23.23 -18.88 -19.64
C HIS A 96 22.64 -20.07 -18.87
N GLU A 97 22.72 -20.08 -17.55
CA GLU A 97 22.14 -21.14 -16.73
C GLU A 97 20.63 -20.98 -16.64
N PRO A 98 19.84 -22.04 -17.00
CA PRO A 98 18.39 -21.98 -16.92
C PRO A 98 17.93 -21.75 -15.48
N TYR A 99 17.05 -20.79 -15.27
CA TYR A 99 16.55 -20.43 -13.95
C TYR A 99 15.39 -21.33 -13.52
N GLY A 100 15.65 -22.20 -12.58
CA GLY A 100 14.67 -23.05 -11.92
C GLY A 100 13.72 -23.75 -12.89
N ARG A 101 12.42 -23.63 -12.60
CA ARG A 101 11.34 -24.26 -13.38
C ARG A 101 10.91 -23.48 -14.63
N PHE A 102 11.43 -22.28 -14.82
CA PHE A 102 11.03 -21.44 -15.96
C PHE A 102 11.73 -21.82 -17.25
N GLY A 103 12.87 -22.51 -17.19
CA GLY A 103 13.59 -23.01 -18.35
C GLY A 103 14.25 -21.93 -19.22
N VAL A 104 14.25 -20.68 -18.79
CA VAL A 104 14.86 -19.52 -19.45
C VAL A 104 16.04 -19.01 -18.63
N CYS A 105 17.02 -18.37 -19.28
CA CYS A 105 18.20 -17.84 -18.62
C CYS A 105 18.21 -16.31 -18.60
N ALA A 106 19.15 -15.71 -17.87
CA ALA A 106 19.26 -14.26 -17.78
C ALA A 106 19.55 -13.59 -19.14
N ALA A 107 20.29 -14.26 -20.04
CA ALA A 107 20.50 -13.77 -21.40
C ALA A 107 19.21 -13.68 -22.20
N ASP A 108 18.28 -14.63 -22.02
CA ASP A 108 16.99 -14.61 -22.69
C ASP A 108 16.12 -13.46 -22.15
N ALA A 109 16.14 -13.27 -20.84
CA ALA A 109 15.41 -12.15 -20.19
C ALA A 109 15.93 -10.79 -20.67
N LEU A 110 17.25 -10.60 -20.73
CA LEU A 110 17.85 -9.37 -21.21
C LEU A 110 17.52 -9.10 -22.68
N ARG A 111 17.54 -10.14 -23.54
CA ARG A 111 17.16 -10.02 -24.95
C ARG A 111 15.71 -9.59 -25.08
N ALA A 112 14.80 -10.31 -24.41
CA ALA A 112 13.37 -9.99 -24.44
C ALA A 112 13.06 -8.56 -23.94
N LEU A 113 13.72 -8.13 -22.86
CA LEU A 113 13.57 -6.76 -22.35
C LEU A 113 14.11 -5.73 -23.34
N THR A 114 15.23 -6.00 -23.98
CA THR A 114 15.80 -5.10 -25.01
C THR A 114 14.85 -4.97 -26.19
N ASP A 115 14.30 -6.10 -26.67
CA ASP A 115 13.37 -6.11 -27.80
C ASP A 115 12.07 -5.35 -27.45
N LEU A 116 11.52 -5.54 -26.23
CA LEU A 116 10.32 -4.85 -25.76
C LEU A 116 10.53 -3.33 -25.58
N THR A 117 11.73 -2.89 -25.23
CA THR A 117 12.01 -1.47 -24.88
C THR A 117 12.65 -0.69 -26.02
N SER A 118 12.90 -1.32 -27.17
CA SER A 118 13.58 -0.67 -28.31
C SER A 118 12.66 0.12 -29.25
N GLY A 119 11.33 -0.02 -29.12
CA GLY A 119 10.32 0.64 -29.98
C GLY A 119 9.83 1.97 -29.44
N ASP A 120 9.19 2.77 -30.32
CA ASP A 120 8.56 4.06 -29.92
C ASP A 120 7.36 3.86 -29.00
N ASP A 121 6.65 2.73 -29.12
CA ASP A 121 5.51 2.33 -28.26
C ASP A 121 5.93 1.37 -27.15
N ALA A 122 7.14 1.52 -26.62
CA ALA A 122 7.67 0.66 -25.58
C ALA A 122 6.83 0.66 -24.31
N PRO A 123 6.58 -0.51 -23.69
CA PRO A 123 5.87 -0.59 -22.42
C PRO A 123 6.66 0.10 -21.30
N THR A 124 5.96 0.68 -20.32
CA THR A 124 6.58 1.54 -19.32
C THR A 124 6.30 1.13 -17.88
N THR A 125 5.60 0.03 -17.63
CA THR A 125 5.29 -0.42 -16.26
C THR A 125 6.55 -0.66 -15.43
N ARG A 126 6.49 -0.23 -14.18
CA ARG A 126 7.51 -0.51 -13.17
C ARG A 126 7.07 -1.56 -12.15
N VAL A 127 5.90 -2.12 -12.34
CA VAL A 127 5.35 -3.14 -11.46
C VAL A 127 6.20 -4.40 -11.54
N ARG A 128 6.39 -5.05 -10.38
CA ARG A 128 7.09 -6.33 -10.27
C ARG A 128 6.13 -7.36 -9.71
N LEU A 129 6.05 -8.48 -10.40
CA LEU A 129 5.18 -9.60 -10.09
C LEU A 129 5.79 -10.47 -8.98
N SER A 130 4.93 -11.15 -8.23
CA SER A 130 5.35 -12.15 -7.25
C SER A 130 5.83 -13.42 -7.94
N GLU A 131 6.58 -14.27 -7.22
CA GLU A 131 7.04 -15.56 -7.76
C GLU A 131 5.86 -16.47 -8.17
N GLN A 132 4.76 -16.44 -7.43
CA GLN A 132 3.56 -17.19 -7.77
C GLN A 132 2.94 -16.69 -9.07
N ALA A 133 2.80 -15.39 -9.25
CA ALA A 133 2.29 -14.79 -10.48
C ALA A 133 3.19 -15.11 -11.69
N LEU A 134 4.51 -15.09 -11.51
CA LEU A 134 5.45 -15.49 -12.57
C LEU A 134 5.22 -16.92 -13.03
N PHE A 135 4.96 -17.81 -12.08
CA PHE A 135 4.71 -19.23 -12.38
C PHE A 135 3.36 -19.43 -13.07
N ASP A 136 2.31 -18.81 -12.57
CA ASP A 136 0.97 -18.93 -13.15
C ASP A 136 0.97 -18.44 -14.62
N ILE A 137 1.61 -17.30 -14.89
CA ILE A 137 1.78 -16.75 -16.24
C ILE A 137 2.60 -17.70 -17.13
N ALA A 138 3.67 -18.30 -16.61
CA ALA A 138 4.49 -19.22 -17.38
C ALA A 138 3.74 -20.52 -17.78
N THR A 139 2.73 -20.93 -16.99
CA THR A 139 2.01 -22.19 -17.19
C THR A 139 1.15 -22.17 -18.46
N ASP A 140 0.53 -21.04 -18.80
CA ASP A 140 -0.35 -20.88 -19.97
C ASP A 140 0.13 -19.77 -20.92
N GLN A 141 1.40 -19.39 -20.84
CA GLN A 141 2.00 -18.32 -21.63
C GLN A 141 1.31 -16.96 -21.42
N GLY A 142 0.65 -16.78 -20.26
CA GLY A 142 0.00 -15.55 -19.87
C GLY A 142 -1.38 -15.32 -20.49
N GLU A 143 -1.98 -16.30 -21.15
CA GLU A 143 -3.31 -16.12 -21.77
C GLU A 143 -4.38 -15.75 -20.75
N SER A 144 -4.45 -16.47 -19.63
CA SER A 144 -5.41 -16.16 -18.56
C SER A 144 -5.16 -14.79 -17.93
N ALA A 145 -3.90 -14.41 -17.74
CA ALA A 145 -3.53 -13.12 -17.20
C ALA A 145 -3.93 -11.97 -18.13
N ARG A 146 -3.66 -12.10 -19.45
CA ARG A 146 -4.08 -11.11 -20.46
C ARG A 146 -5.59 -10.97 -20.53
N ALA A 147 -6.32 -12.09 -20.53
CA ALA A 147 -7.79 -12.06 -20.54
C ALA A 147 -8.35 -11.36 -19.29
N LEU A 148 -7.81 -11.67 -18.11
CA LEU A 148 -8.24 -11.06 -16.86
C LEU A 148 -7.92 -9.56 -16.79
N LEU A 149 -6.75 -9.13 -17.27
CA LEU A 149 -6.37 -7.72 -17.34
C LEU A 149 -7.27 -6.93 -18.30
N ARG A 150 -7.58 -7.49 -19.50
CA ARG A 150 -8.52 -6.87 -20.43
C ARG A 150 -9.91 -6.74 -19.83
N GLU A 151 -10.45 -7.82 -19.25
CA GLU A 151 -11.75 -7.79 -18.57
C GLU A 151 -11.79 -6.69 -17.48
N ALA A 152 -10.72 -6.58 -16.70
CA ALA A 152 -10.62 -5.59 -15.64
C ALA A 152 -10.58 -4.14 -16.16
N LEU A 153 -9.82 -3.88 -17.22
CA LEU A 153 -9.67 -2.55 -17.83
C LEU A 153 -10.92 -2.15 -18.62
N ASP A 154 -11.48 -3.04 -19.45
CA ASP A 154 -12.69 -2.80 -20.24
C ASP A 154 -13.90 -2.51 -19.35
N SER A 155 -13.97 -3.13 -18.18
CA SER A 155 -15.05 -2.87 -17.21
C SER A 155 -15.03 -1.44 -16.66
N GLY A 156 -13.91 -0.70 -16.77
CA GLY A 156 -13.71 0.63 -16.18
C GLY A 156 -13.76 0.64 -14.64
N ARG A 157 -13.90 -0.52 -14.00
CA ARG A 157 -14.14 -0.64 -12.55
C ARG A 157 -12.93 -0.30 -11.69
N LEU A 158 -11.73 -0.39 -12.22
CA LEU A 158 -10.50 -0.08 -11.48
C LEU A 158 -10.32 1.43 -11.28
N SER A 159 -10.70 2.23 -12.26
CA SER A 159 -10.57 3.70 -12.25
C SER A 159 -11.79 4.43 -11.67
N ALA A 160 -12.98 3.82 -11.73
CA ALA A 160 -14.26 4.46 -11.38
C ALA A 160 -14.45 4.76 -9.86
N GLY A 161 -13.56 4.30 -8.97
CA GLY A 161 -13.78 4.39 -7.52
C GLY A 161 -13.15 5.57 -6.80
N ALA A 162 -12.14 6.21 -7.34
CA ALA A 162 -11.31 7.18 -6.60
C ALA A 162 -12.01 8.50 -6.28
N SER A 163 -12.98 8.92 -7.09
CA SER A 163 -13.76 10.17 -6.90
C SER A 163 -15.20 9.96 -6.42
N SER A 164 -15.63 8.72 -6.23
CA SER A 164 -16.97 8.38 -5.79
C SER A 164 -17.21 8.74 -4.33
N ALA A 165 -18.46 9.11 -4.02
CA ALA A 165 -18.92 9.28 -2.64
C ALA A 165 -18.78 8.00 -1.79
N TRP A 166 -18.78 6.83 -2.44
CA TRP A 166 -18.65 5.50 -1.84
C TRP A 166 -17.23 4.91 -1.89
N SER A 167 -16.21 5.75 -2.11
CA SER A 167 -14.83 5.29 -2.32
C SER A 167 -14.26 4.47 -1.15
N SER A 168 -14.67 4.78 0.09
CA SER A 168 -14.26 4.08 1.31
C SER A 168 -15.20 2.93 1.71
N ALA A 169 -16.28 2.69 0.96
CA ALA A 169 -17.26 1.66 1.29
C ALA A 169 -16.81 0.25 0.88
N ILE A 170 -17.10 -0.72 1.74
CA ILE A 170 -16.91 -2.15 1.50
C ILE A 170 -18.28 -2.81 1.47
N LEU A 171 -18.74 -3.12 0.25
CA LEU A 171 -19.98 -3.83 0.00
C LEU A 171 -19.65 -5.12 -0.76
N THR A 172 -19.75 -6.27 -0.11
CA THR A 172 -19.28 -7.55 -0.65
C THR A 172 -20.32 -8.30 -1.49
N SER A 173 -21.58 -7.84 -1.48
CA SER A 173 -22.66 -8.43 -2.28
C SER A 173 -23.62 -7.37 -2.79
N ASP A 174 -24.34 -7.69 -3.86
CA ASP A 174 -25.40 -6.85 -4.43
C ASP A 174 -26.56 -6.62 -3.43
N GLU A 175 -26.81 -7.58 -2.54
CA GLU A 175 -27.79 -7.46 -1.47
C GLU A 175 -27.36 -6.39 -0.46
N GLN A 176 -26.10 -6.41 -0.04
CA GLN A 176 -25.57 -5.36 0.85
C GLN A 176 -25.59 -3.99 0.19
N ALA A 177 -25.25 -3.89 -1.09
CA ALA A 177 -25.32 -2.64 -1.83
C ALA A 177 -26.75 -2.11 -1.92
N SER A 178 -27.72 -2.99 -2.16
CA SER A 178 -29.13 -2.63 -2.21
C SER A 178 -29.67 -2.19 -0.85
N ASP A 179 -29.36 -2.90 0.23
CA ASP A 179 -29.75 -2.53 1.59
C ASP A 179 -29.16 -1.18 2.01
N ALA A 180 -27.85 -0.98 1.77
CA ALA A 180 -27.18 0.29 2.04
C ALA A 180 -27.86 1.46 1.31
N LEU A 181 -28.19 1.30 0.03
CA LEU A 181 -28.89 2.32 -0.76
C LEU A 181 -30.30 2.61 -0.23
N VAL A 182 -31.05 1.60 0.20
CA VAL A 182 -32.38 1.78 0.81
C VAL A 182 -32.28 2.61 2.07
N ARG A 183 -31.29 2.30 2.95
CA ARG A 183 -31.06 3.03 4.21
C ARG A 183 -30.62 4.46 3.97
N VAL A 184 -29.66 4.67 3.06
CA VAL A 184 -29.20 6.01 2.69
C VAL A 184 -30.32 6.87 2.14
N ASN A 185 -31.20 6.30 1.30
CA ASN A 185 -32.35 7.05 0.77
C ASN A 185 -33.39 7.39 1.86
N ARG A 186 -33.60 6.51 2.83
CA ARG A 186 -34.45 6.83 4.00
C ARG A 186 -33.83 7.93 4.84
N LEU A 187 -32.53 7.85 5.13
CA LEU A 187 -31.79 8.88 5.86
C LEU A 187 -31.82 10.23 5.14
N ALA A 188 -31.69 10.24 3.81
CA ALA A 188 -31.76 11.47 3.02
C ALA A 188 -33.12 12.19 3.14
N GLN A 189 -34.18 11.45 3.40
CA GLN A 189 -35.51 12.01 3.65
C GLN A 189 -35.72 12.36 5.13
N ALA A 190 -35.34 11.46 6.05
CA ALA A 190 -35.58 11.59 7.47
C ALA A 190 -34.71 12.67 8.17
N LEU A 191 -33.45 12.85 7.78
CA LEU A 191 -32.57 13.82 8.43
C LEU A 191 -33.01 15.29 8.29
N PRO A 192 -33.43 15.78 7.10
CA PRO A 192 -33.98 17.13 6.98
C PRO A 192 -35.25 17.32 7.82
N GLU A 193 -36.16 16.33 7.86
CA GLU A 193 -37.33 16.34 8.68
C GLU A 193 -37.00 16.39 10.16
N LEU A 194 -36.12 15.52 10.63
CA LEU A 194 -35.62 15.51 12.01
C LEU A 194 -35.03 16.86 12.42
N ARG A 195 -34.25 17.52 11.57
CA ARG A 195 -33.69 18.85 11.82
C ARG A 195 -34.77 19.91 12.03
N VAL A 196 -35.83 19.87 11.23
CA VAL A 196 -36.98 20.79 11.40
C VAL A 196 -37.64 20.54 12.75
N HIS A 197 -37.86 19.28 13.12
CA HIS A 197 -38.44 18.93 14.42
C HIS A 197 -37.56 19.33 15.59
N ILE A 198 -36.26 19.08 15.53
CA ILE A 198 -35.27 19.53 16.56
C ILE A 198 -35.35 21.06 16.75
N SER A 199 -35.42 21.81 15.65
CA SER A 199 -35.50 23.28 15.72
C SER A 199 -36.86 23.73 16.30
N ALA A 200 -37.94 23.07 15.96
CA ALA A 200 -39.27 23.38 16.50
C ALA A 200 -39.35 23.08 18.00
N VAL A 201 -38.88 21.89 18.43
CA VAL A 201 -38.81 21.49 19.84
C VAL A 201 -37.93 22.45 20.64
N ALA A 202 -36.80 22.83 20.10
CA ALA A 202 -35.91 23.78 20.75
C ALA A 202 -36.58 25.17 20.94
N GLY A 203 -37.30 25.63 19.92
CA GLY A 203 -38.09 26.88 20.01
C GLY A 203 -39.23 26.81 21.02
N GLU A 204 -39.98 25.71 21.06
CA GLU A 204 -41.09 25.46 22.00
C GLU A 204 -40.57 25.38 23.45
N ALA A 205 -39.45 24.67 23.66
CA ALA A 205 -38.85 24.47 24.96
C ALA A 205 -37.98 25.68 25.42
N GLY A 206 -37.68 26.64 24.55
CA GLY A 206 -36.78 27.74 24.82
C GLY A 206 -35.29 27.36 24.99
N ILE A 207 -34.87 26.21 24.40
CA ILE A 207 -33.51 25.69 24.47
C ILE A 207 -32.76 25.95 23.17
N LYS A 208 -31.43 25.83 23.22
CA LYS A 208 -30.60 25.88 22.02
C LYS A 208 -30.81 24.57 21.18
N PRO A 209 -31.09 24.66 19.88
CA PRO A 209 -31.24 23.47 19.06
C PRO A 209 -29.95 22.65 19.03
N ALA A 210 -30.11 21.32 19.09
CA ALA A 210 -28.99 20.39 18.99
C ALA A 210 -28.30 20.51 17.63
N ALA A 211 -26.99 20.59 17.63
CA ALA A 211 -26.17 20.66 16.42
C ALA A 211 -25.76 19.27 15.90
N THR A 212 -25.76 18.25 16.75
CA THR A 212 -25.41 16.85 16.43
C THR A 212 -26.45 15.89 17.00
N LEU A 213 -26.50 14.66 16.49
CA LEU A 213 -27.37 13.61 17.04
C LEU A 213 -27.01 13.30 18.49
N ALA A 214 -25.73 13.26 18.84
CA ALA A 214 -25.29 13.04 20.22
C ALA A 214 -25.76 14.16 21.19
N GLN A 215 -25.93 15.38 20.71
CA GLN A 215 -26.52 16.48 21.51
C GLN A 215 -28.03 16.30 21.59
N TRP A 216 -28.66 15.92 20.49
CA TRP A 216 -30.09 15.66 20.45
C TRP A 216 -30.49 14.52 21.38
N ASP A 217 -29.74 13.43 21.43
CA ASP A 217 -29.95 12.30 22.35
C ASP A 217 -29.96 12.75 23.83
N ARG A 218 -29.05 13.64 24.17
CA ARG A 218 -29.00 14.21 25.52
C ARG A 218 -30.23 15.08 25.82
N GLN A 219 -30.73 15.82 24.82
CA GLN A 219 -31.94 16.60 24.95
C GLN A 219 -33.19 15.69 25.07
N LEU A 220 -33.26 14.62 24.26
CA LEU A 220 -34.33 13.61 24.37
C LEU A 220 -34.33 12.97 25.77
N ALA A 221 -33.21 12.49 26.26
CA ALA A 221 -33.09 11.90 27.59
C ALA A 221 -33.50 12.87 28.71
N MET A 222 -33.28 14.19 28.51
CA MET A 222 -33.76 15.22 29.40
C MET A 222 -35.32 15.33 29.37
N PHE A 223 -35.91 15.33 28.15
CA PHE A 223 -37.38 15.38 27.99
C PHE A 223 -38.06 14.12 28.54
N ASP A 224 -37.50 12.93 28.30
CA ASP A 224 -37.99 11.68 28.86
C ASP A 224 -38.00 11.69 30.38
N GLY A 225 -36.88 12.17 30.96
CA GLY A 225 -36.81 12.32 32.41
C GLY A 225 -37.78 13.35 32.98
N ILE A 226 -38.18 14.36 32.19
CA ILE A 226 -39.23 15.32 32.58
C ILE A 226 -40.58 14.65 32.43
N ALA A 227 -40.84 13.88 31.36
CA ALA A 227 -42.09 13.13 31.16
C ALA A 227 -42.32 12.15 32.31
N ASP A 228 -41.31 11.38 32.71
CA ASP A 228 -41.40 10.48 33.89
C ASP A 228 -41.82 11.18 35.17
N VAL A 229 -41.32 12.40 35.39
CA VAL A 229 -41.73 13.22 36.54
C VAL A 229 -43.17 13.70 36.39
N LEU A 230 -43.57 14.14 35.22
CA LEU A 230 -44.93 14.63 34.94
C LEU A 230 -45.98 13.52 34.95
N ASP A 231 -45.61 12.26 34.78
CA ASP A 231 -46.50 11.12 34.99
C ASP A 231 -46.92 10.96 36.45
N VAL A 232 -46.01 11.36 37.37
CA VAL A 232 -46.25 11.27 38.82
C VAL A 232 -46.76 12.59 39.42
N PHE A 233 -46.22 13.72 38.96
CA PHE A 233 -46.50 15.04 39.53
C PHE A 233 -47.26 15.92 38.53
N LYS A 234 -47.94 16.93 39.07
CA LYS A 234 -48.52 18.06 38.29
C LYS A 234 -47.40 18.97 37.80
N PRO A 235 -47.53 19.64 36.64
CA PRO A 235 -46.48 20.53 36.07
C PRO A 235 -45.99 21.59 37.03
N ARG A 236 -46.83 22.04 37.96
CA ARG A 236 -46.48 23.00 39.03
C ARG A 236 -45.32 22.57 39.94
N VAL A 237 -44.93 21.30 39.92
CA VAL A 237 -43.80 20.79 40.69
C VAL A 237 -42.48 21.44 40.28
N PHE A 238 -42.39 21.94 39.03
CA PHE A 238 -41.21 22.59 38.49
C PHE A 238 -41.19 24.12 38.66
N GLU A 239 -42.32 24.76 39.06
CA GLU A 239 -42.42 26.22 39.21
C GLU A 239 -41.44 26.77 40.28
N ARG A 240 -41.04 25.96 41.24
CA ARG A 240 -40.06 26.28 42.26
C ARG A 240 -39.09 25.16 42.51
N SER A 241 -37.95 25.47 43.11
CA SER A 241 -37.02 24.43 43.57
C SER A 241 -37.73 23.44 44.50
N ALA A 242 -37.57 22.15 44.26
CA ALA A 242 -38.08 21.09 45.11
C ALA A 242 -37.20 20.86 46.36
N ALA A 243 -36.07 21.55 46.51
CA ALA A 243 -35.08 21.31 47.56
C ALA A 243 -35.69 21.31 48.98
N ASP A 244 -36.54 22.29 49.29
CA ASP A 244 -37.19 22.36 50.61
C ASP A 244 -38.14 21.20 50.84
N MET A 245 -38.84 20.72 49.79
CA MET A 245 -39.74 19.58 49.89
C MET A 245 -38.94 18.27 49.99
N VAL A 246 -37.79 18.17 49.33
CA VAL A 246 -36.83 17.04 49.46
C VAL A 246 -36.35 16.97 50.93
N ILE A 247 -35.93 18.09 51.51
CA ILE A 247 -35.51 18.19 52.91
C ILE A 247 -36.65 17.79 53.87
N ALA A 248 -37.88 18.30 53.63
CA ALA A 248 -39.03 18.03 54.48
C ALA A 248 -39.46 16.56 54.49
N THR A 249 -39.35 15.90 53.34
CA THR A 249 -39.74 14.49 53.17
C THR A 249 -38.63 13.51 53.52
N ALA A 250 -37.40 13.95 53.69
CA ALA A 250 -36.23 13.14 54.02
C ALA A 250 -36.39 12.37 55.32
N PRO A 251 -35.82 11.15 55.45
CA PRO A 251 -35.77 10.37 56.68
C PRO A 251 -35.08 11.17 57.81
N LYS A 252 -35.45 10.89 59.08
CA LYS A 252 -34.88 11.61 60.23
C LYS A 252 -33.33 11.47 60.30
N GLN A 253 -32.83 10.31 59.96
CA GLN A 253 -31.39 10.03 59.94
C GLN A 253 -30.69 10.89 58.87
N TRP A 254 -31.20 10.93 57.66
CA TRP A 254 -30.65 11.73 56.55
C TRP A 254 -30.54 13.20 56.92
N ARG A 255 -31.57 13.80 57.56
CA ARG A 255 -31.52 15.21 58.02
C ARG A 255 -30.49 15.46 59.11
N LYS A 256 -30.24 14.49 59.97
CA LYS A 256 -29.19 14.58 61.00
C LYS A 256 -27.80 14.55 60.35
N ASP A 257 -27.62 13.66 59.39
CA ASP A 257 -26.32 13.50 58.74
C ASP A 257 -25.93 14.71 57.90
N HIS A 258 -26.92 15.58 57.55
CA HIS A 258 -26.72 16.81 56.76
C HIS A 258 -26.89 18.09 57.62
N ASP A 259 -26.92 18.00 58.94
CA ASP A 259 -27.05 19.11 59.92
C ASP A 259 -28.24 20.06 59.60
N ILE A 260 -29.33 19.54 59.05
CA ILE A 260 -30.49 20.31 58.67
C ILE A 260 -31.49 20.39 59.81
N THR A 261 -31.80 21.60 60.23
CA THR A 261 -32.85 21.91 61.21
C THR A 261 -34.06 22.55 60.53
N MET A 262 -35.23 21.95 60.70
CA MET A 262 -36.49 22.45 60.17
C MET A 262 -37.59 22.36 61.26
N SER A 263 -38.44 23.39 61.38
CA SER A 263 -39.52 23.38 62.34
C SER A 263 -40.57 22.32 61.99
N ARG A 264 -41.26 21.78 63.03
CA ARG A 264 -42.27 20.75 62.81
C ARG A 264 -43.48 21.27 61.98
N ALA A 265 -43.85 22.49 62.13
CA ALA A 265 -44.96 23.17 61.43
C ALA A 265 -44.60 23.38 59.97
N GLU A 266 -43.38 23.83 59.64
CA GLU A 266 -42.88 24.01 58.30
C GLU A 266 -42.75 22.67 57.56
N ARG A 267 -42.19 21.66 58.20
CA ARG A 267 -42.09 20.31 57.63
C ARG A 267 -43.47 19.79 57.27
N THR A 268 -44.48 19.87 58.15
CA THR A 268 -45.83 19.39 57.88
C THR A 268 -46.45 20.12 56.69
N ARG A 269 -46.24 21.43 56.58
CA ARG A 269 -46.71 22.25 55.46
C ARG A 269 -46.09 21.79 54.15
N LEU A 270 -44.74 21.63 54.11
CA LEU A 270 -44.01 21.22 52.89
C LEU A 270 -44.34 19.78 52.47
N VAL A 271 -44.49 18.86 53.40
CA VAL A 271 -44.91 17.48 53.10
C VAL A 271 -46.32 17.47 52.50
N LYS A 272 -47.28 18.24 53.05
CA LYS A 272 -48.61 18.38 52.50
C LYS A 272 -48.58 19.00 51.10
N GLN A 273 -47.80 20.05 50.91
CA GLN A 273 -47.61 20.69 49.60
C GLN A 273 -47.03 19.69 48.58
N ALA A 274 -46.07 18.85 48.94
CA ALA A 274 -45.49 17.82 48.08
C ALA A 274 -46.57 16.76 47.70
N GLN A 275 -47.40 16.36 48.66
CA GLN A 275 -48.52 15.44 48.42
C GLN A 275 -49.59 16.03 47.46
N ASP A 276 -49.91 17.33 47.64
CA ASP A 276 -50.89 18.02 46.76
C ASP A 276 -50.38 18.19 45.32
N LEU A 277 -49.08 18.13 45.10
CA LEU A 277 -48.44 18.16 43.79
C LEU A 277 -48.47 16.78 43.06
N VAL A 278 -48.69 15.68 43.77
CA VAL A 278 -48.91 14.35 43.15
C VAL A 278 -50.19 14.34 42.36
N ARG A 279 -50.21 13.66 41.21
CA ARG A 279 -51.40 13.51 40.37
C ARG A 279 -52.46 12.68 41.10
N PRO A 280 -53.75 13.00 40.93
CA PRO A 280 -54.85 12.18 41.51
C PRO A 280 -54.76 10.74 41.01
N GLY A 281 -54.84 9.79 41.95
CA GLY A 281 -54.82 8.37 41.64
C GLY A 281 -53.43 7.73 41.51
N VAL A 282 -52.37 8.51 41.58
CA VAL A 282 -50.97 8.01 41.59
C VAL A 282 -50.51 7.72 43.00
N HIS A 283 -50.08 6.51 43.30
CA HIS A 283 -49.48 6.11 44.57
C HIS A 283 -47.94 6.24 44.47
N VAL A 284 -47.36 7.06 45.35
CA VAL A 284 -45.91 7.28 45.42
C VAL A 284 -45.37 6.63 46.69
N PRO A 285 -44.78 5.43 46.62
CA PRO A 285 -44.29 4.72 47.82
C PRO A 285 -43.16 5.49 48.57
N ASP A 286 -42.29 6.16 47.85
CA ASP A 286 -41.17 6.95 48.36
C ASP A 286 -41.22 8.39 47.79
N LEU A 287 -41.94 9.25 48.46
CA LEU A 287 -42.10 10.64 48.04
C LEU A 287 -40.76 11.42 48.10
N HIS A 288 -39.87 11.09 49.01
CA HIS A 288 -38.57 11.73 49.11
C HIS A 288 -37.74 11.46 47.90
N ARG A 289 -37.58 10.19 47.49
CA ARG A 289 -36.85 9.78 46.31
C ARG A 289 -37.47 10.34 45.02
N ALA A 290 -38.78 10.41 44.97
CA ALA A 290 -39.46 11.00 43.80
C ALA A 290 -39.17 12.53 43.69
N LEU A 291 -39.12 13.26 44.80
CA LEU A 291 -38.81 14.69 44.81
C LEU A 291 -37.31 14.95 44.50
N ILE A 292 -36.40 14.06 44.91
CA ILE A 292 -34.99 14.13 44.48
C ILE A 292 -34.93 14.10 42.94
N ARG A 293 -35.63 13.20 42.27
CA ARG A 293 -35.68 13.16 40.82
C ARG A 293 -36.28 14.44 40.22
N VAL A 294 -37.31 15.03 40.81
CA VAL A 294 -37.83 16.35 40.40
C VAL A 294 -36.73 17.39 40.42
N GLN A 295 -35.96 17.46 41.52
CA GLN A 295 -34.89 18.46 41.69
C GLN A 295 -33.76 18.21 40.67
N GLU A 296 -33.32 16.97 40.50
CA GLU A 296 -32.31 16.61 39.51
C GLU A 296 -32.70 17.01 38.09
N ARG A 297 -33.96 16.78 37.70
CA ARG A 297 -34.47 17.17 36.36
C ARG A 297 -34.60 18.68 36.21
N ARG A 298 -35.02 19.37 37.26
CA ARG A 298 -35.03 20.82 37.25
C ARG A 298 -33.63 21.42 37.14
N ASP A 299 -32.66 20.91 37.91
CA ASP A 299 -31.28 21.37 37.86
C ASP A 299 -30.64 21.13 36.48
N ALA A 300 -30.90 19.98 35.88
CA ALA A 300 -30.47 19.67 34.51
C ALA A 300 -31.08 20.64 33.47
N TRP A 301 -32.35 21.01 33.64
CA TRP A 301 -33.00 22.00 32.79
C TRP A 301 -32.40 23.40 32.99
N CYS A 302 -32.26 23.85 34.23
CA CYS A 302 -31.68 25.16 34.53
C CYS A 302 -30.25 25.32 34.02
N ALA A 303 -29.47 24.24 34.01
CA ALA A 303 -28.13 24.22 33.42
C ALA A 303 -28.12 24.51 31.89
N VAL A 304 -29.24 24.24 31.21
CA VAL A 304 -29.39 24.47 29.76
C VAL A 304 -30.10 25.79 29.46
N CYS A 305 -31.13 26.15 30.24
CA CYS A 305 -32.07 27.24 29.94
C CYS A 305 -31.93 28.46 30.90
N GLY A 306 -31.13 28.35 31.99
CA GLY A 306 -31.03 29.33 33.05
C GLY A 306 -32.08 29.17 34.16
N ASP A 307 -31.85 29.84 35.30
CA ASP A 307 -32.60 29.63 36.55
C ASP A 307 -34.04 30.16 36.52
N ASP A 308 -34.37 31.06 35.59
CA ASP A 308 -35.67 31.69 35.47
C ASP A 308 -36.71 30.88 34.65
N SER A 309 -36.32 29.72 34.11
CA SER A 309 -37.17 28.87 33.31
C SER A 309 -37.55 27.57 34.05
N TRP A 310 -38.67 26.98 33.69
CA TRP A 310 -39.06 25.65 34.16
C TRP A 310 -39.25 24.68 33.00
N PRO A 311 -39.10 23.37 33.26
CA PRO A 311 -39.22 22.34 32.22
C PRO A 311 -40.57 22.39 31.50
N ILE A 312 -40.51 22.45 30.18
CA ILE A 312 -41.65 22.35 29.27
C ILE A 312 -41.47 21.07 28.44
N LEU A 313 -42.48 20.20 28.41
CA LEU A 313 -42.46 19.01 27.58
C LEU A 313 -43.18 19.34 26.27
N PRO A 314 -42.46 19.25 25.11
CA PRO A 314 -43.03 19.47 23.78
C PRO A 314 -44.11 18.41 23.45
N ALA A 315 -45.20 18.84 22.80
CA ALA A 315 -46.40 17.99 22.60
C ALA A 315 -46.14 16.75 21.71
N LYS A 316 -45.15 16.81 20.80
CA LYS A 316 -44.88 15.74 19.81
C LYS A 316 -43.62 14.96 20.09
N ILE A 317 -43.07 15.03 21.31
CA ILE A 317 -41.76 14.43 21.61
C ILE A 317 -41.70 12.93 21.33
N GLY A 318 -42.77 12.18 21.57
CA GLY A 318 -42.81 10.73 21.29
C GLY A 318 -42.75 10.37 19.79
N GLU A 319 -43.37 11.18 18.91
CA GLU A 319 -43.28 10.98 17.46
C GLU A 319 -41.85 11.28 16.96
N ILE A 320 -41.24 12.31 17.53
CA ILE A 320 -39.86 12.74 17.18
C ILE A 320 -38.84 11.73 17.71
N SER A 321 -39.07 11.16 18.89
CA SER A 321 -38.26 10.08 19.43
C SER A 321 -38.25 8.87 18.49
N ALA A 322 -39.42 8.41 18.03
CA ALA A 322 -39.49 7.30 17.06
C ALA A 322 -38.78 7.60 15.74
N LEU A 323 -38.89 8.83 15.22
CA LEU A 323 -38.12 9.26 14.04
C LEU A 323 -36.62 9.23 14.30
N THR A 324 -36.19 9.67 15.48
CA THR A 324 -34.79 9.66 15.88
C THR A 324 -34.23 8.25 15.98
N ASP A 325 -35.01 7.31 16.55
CA ASP A 325 -34.64 5.90 16.66
C ASP A 325 -34.47 5.27 15.27
N ALA A 326 -35.39 5.55 14.34
CA ALA A 326 -35.28 5.07 12.97
C ALA A 326 -34.06 5.63 12.23
N VAL A 327 -33.71 6.91 12.43
CA VAL A 327 -32.49 7.52 11.88
C VAL A 327 -31.24 6.88 12.46
N ARG A 328 -31.25 6.60 13.77
CA ARG A 328 -30.10 5.97 14.44
C ARG A 328 -29.89 4.54 13.95
N ASP A 329 -30.97 3.74 13.87
CA ASP A 329 -30.90 2.35 13.37
C ASP A 329 -30.31 2.29 11.96
N ASP A 330 -30.69 3.20 11.08
CA ASP A 330 -30.14 3.26 9.72
C ASP A 330 -28.68 3.76 9.70
N LEU A 331 -28.29 4.70 10.56
CA LEU A 331 -26.90 5.15 10.69
C LEU A 331 -25.99 4.07 11.26
N ASP A 332 -26.45 3.36 12.31
CA ASP A 332 -25.70 2.26 12.94
C ASP A 332 -25.51 1.08 11.98
N ALA A 333 -26.48 0.85 11.10
CA ALA A 333 -26.37 -0.19 10.08
C ALA A 333 -25.47 0.23 8.90
N ILE A 334 -25.35 1.52 8.60
CA ILE A 334 -24.52 2.04 7.51
C ILE A 334 -23.08 2.28 7.93
N ALA A 335 -22.84 2.70 9.17
CA ALA A 335 -21.50 3.03 9.66
C ALA A 335 -20.45 1.92 9.43
N PRO A 336 -20.75 0.61 9.63
CA PRO A 336 -19.79 -0.47 9.40
C PRO A 336 -19.44 -0.71 7.91
N VAL A 337 -20.21 -0.13 6.99
CA VAL A 337 -19.96 -0.25 5.55
C VAL A 337 -18.72 0.54 5.14
N PHE A 338 -18.37 1.58 5.90
CA PHE A 338 -17.24 2.44 5.61
C PHE A 338 -16.01 2.07 6.46
N VAL A 339 -14.82 2.17 5.87
CA VAL A 339 -13.56 1.92 6.58
C VAL A 339 -13.28 3.06 7.56
N ALA A 340 -12.66 2.76 8.69
CA ALA A 340 -12.51 3.52 9.93
C ALA A 340 -11.94 4.98 9.88
N GLU A 341 -11.81 5.58 8.72
CA GLU A 341 -11.41 7.00 8.56
C GLU A 341 -12.60 7.96 8.40
N GLU A 342 -13.83 7.44 8.35
CA GLU A 342 -15.02 8.29 8.27
C GLU A 342 -15.29 8.94 9.64
N PRO A 343 -15.72 10.21 9.65
CA PRO A 343 -16.03 10.87 10.91
C PRO A 343 -17.18 10.15 11.63
N ASP A 344 -17.15 10.14 12.96
CA ASP A 344 -18.26 9.66 13.79
C ASP A 344 -19.57 10.36 13.34
N LEU A 345 -20.45 9.57 12.69
CA LEU A 345 -21.67 10.10 12.08
C LEU A 345 -22.60 10.74 13.13
N VAL A 346 -22.63 10.18 14.34
CA VAL A 346 -23.48 10.66 15.45
C VAL A 346 -22.94 11.97 16.04
N ALA A 347 -21.62 12.14 16.06
CA ALA A 347 -20.96 13.37 16.52
C ALA A 347 -20.87 14.45 15.43
N THR A 348 -21.15 14.08 14.17
CA THR A 348 -21.12 15.01 13.04
C THR A 348 -22.26 16.03 13.11
N HIS A 349 -21.96 17.29 12.75
CA HIS A 349 -22.99 18.35 12.69
C HIS A 349 -24.10 17.96 11.70
N LEU A 350 -25.37 18.05 12.14
CA LEU A 350 -26.55 17.56 11.39
C LEU A 350 -26.62 18.09 9.94
N GLN A 351 -26.24 19.36 9.72
CA GLN A 351 -26.23 19.93 8.37
C GLN A 351 -25.18 19.25 7.47
N ARG A 352 -24.00 18.97 8.03
CA ARG A 352 -22.91 18.29 7.32
C ARG A 352 -23.24 16.82 7.11
N LEU A 353 -23.87 16.17 8.08
CA LEU A 353 -24.35 14.82 7.97
C LEU A 353 -25.40 14.70 6.86
N SER A 354 -26.40 15.60 6.82
CA SER A 354 -27.41 15.60 5.72
C SER A 354 -26.74 15.73 4.36
N ALA A 355 -25.78 16.65 4.19
CA ALA A 355 -25.05 16.83 2.94
C ALA A 355 -24.22 15.59 2.54
N LEU A 356 -23.66 14.87 3.50
CA LEU A 356 -22.92 13.64 3.28
C LEU A 356 -23.88 12.52 2.81
N ILE A 357 -25.01 12.35 3.49
CA ILE A 357 -26.03 11.36 3.14
C ILE A 357 -26.64 11.68 1.76
N GLU A 358 -26.92 12.93 1.44
CA GLU A 358 -27.40 13.35 0.11
C GLU A 358 -26.39 13.02 -0.99
N LYS A 359 -25.10 13.20 -0.71
CA LYS A 359 -24.02 12.83 -1.64
C LYS A 359 -23.98 11.33 -1.88
N TRP A 360 -24.12 10.50 -0.83
CA TRP A 360 -24.23 9.05 -0.97
C TRP A 360 -25.49 8.63 -1.73
N ALA A 361 -26.63 9.22 -1.43
CA ALA A 361 -27.90 8.95 -2.11
C ALA A 361 -27.87 9.33 -3.59
N GLY A 362 -27.10 10.37 -3.95
CA GLY A 362 -26.96 10.82 -5.33
C GLY A 362 -26.09 9.92 -6.22
N ASP A 363 -25.19 9.11 -5.62
CA ASP A 363 -24.22 8.27 -6.34
C ASP A 363 -24.59 6.78 -6.27
N THR A 364 -25.81 6.45 -6.69
CA THR A 364 -26.37 5.09 -6.60
C THR A 364 -25.67 4.09 -7.50
N SER A 365 -25.16 4.52 -8.66
CA SER A 365 -24.45 3.65 -9.59
C SER A 365 -23.14 3.16 -8.99
N ALA A 366 -22.38 4.06 -8.38
CA ALA A 366 -21.11 3.71 -7.75
C ALA A 366 -21.29 2.69 -6.61
N ALA A 367 -22.34 2.84 -5.78
CA ALA A 367 -22.62 1.86 -4.72
C ALA A 367 -22.91 0.47 -5.28
N ARG A 368 -23.69 0.36 -6.37
CA ARG A 368 -24.01 -0.90 -7.02
C ARG A 368 -22.82 -1.58 -7.68
N ASP A 369 -21.85 -0.79 -8.12
CA ASP A 369 -20.64 -1.31 -8.77
C ASP A 369 -19.58 -1.82 -7.79
N ILE A 370 -19.69 -1.50 -6.48
CA ILE A 370 -18.70 -1.91 -5.48
C ILE A 370 -18.52 -3.43 -5.39
N PRO A 371 -19.57 -4.28 -5.30
CA PRO A 371 -19.40 -5.72 -5.19
C PRO A 371 -18.60 -6.29 -6.37
N ALA A 372 -18.98 -5.94 -7.59
CA ALA A 372 -18.30 -6.41 -8.80
C ALA A 372 -16.87 -5.88 -8.91
N ARG A 373 -16.59 -4.66 -8.40
CA ARG A 373 -15.25 -4.11 -8.32
C ARG A 373 -14.37 -4.85 -7.30
N LEU A 374 -14.93 -5.17 -6.14
CA LEU A 374 -14.23 -5.94 -5.10
C LEU A 374 -13.95 -7.37 -5.56
N GLU A 375 -14.91 -8.00 -6.24
CA GLU A 375 -14.72 -9.33 -6.84
C GLU A 375 -13.60 -9.32 -7.87
N MET A 376 -13.61 -8.35 -8.80
CA MET A 376 -12.55 -8.19 -9.79
C MET A 376 -11.17 -8.01 -9.15
N ARG A 377 -11.07 -7.13 -8.15
CA ARG A 377 -9.82 -6.93 -7.39
C ARG A 377 -9.38 -8.20 -6.67
N SER A 378 -10.31 -8.97 -6.11
CA SER A 378 -10.01 -10.25 -5.47
C SER A 378 -9.47 -11.27 -6.48
N ARG A 379 -10.09 -11.39 -7.66
CA ARG A 379 -9.61 -12.25 -8.75
C ARG A 379 -8.20 -11.84 -9.20
N LEU A 380 -7.97 -10.57 -9.40
CA LEU A 380 -6.63 -10.03 -9.75
C LEU A 380 -5.60 -10.33 -8.66
N ALA A 381 -5.95 -10.15 -7.38
CA ALA A 381 -5.07 -10.39 -6.24
C ALA A 381 -4.69 -11.88 -6.08
N VAL A 382 -5.62 -12.80 -6.34
CA VAL A 382 -5.36 -14.26 -6.33
C VAL A 382 -4.25 -14.61 -7.32
N HIS A 383 -4.22 -13.94 -8.48
CA HIS A 383 -3.19 -14.15 -9.50
C HIS A 383 -1.99 -13.19 -9.36
N GLY A 384 -1.97 -12.32 -8.33
CA GLY A 384 -0.89 -11.34 -8.11
C GLY A 384 -0.80 -10.25 -9.18
N LEU A 385 -1.91 -9.96 -9.87
CA LEU A 385 -2.03 -8.99 -10.95
C LEU A 385 -2.65 -7.65 -10.51
N ASP A 386 -3.09 -7.54 -9.27
CA ASP A 386 -3.79 -6.37 -8.71
C ASP A 386 -3.02 -5.05 -8.90
N LYS A 387 -1.73 -5.06 -8.62
CA LYS A 387 -0.86 -3.87 -8.77
C LYS A 387 -0.64 -3.51 -10.23
N LEU A 388 -0.48 -4.52 -11.10
CA LEU A 388 -0.29 -4.28 -12.52
C LEU A 388 -1.57 -3.73 -13.13
N ALA A 389 -2.73 -4.33 -12.84
CA ALA A 389 -4.02 -3.85 -13.31
C ALA A 389 -4.31 -2.40 -12.87
N GLN A 390 -3.97 -2.05 -11.63
CA GLN A 390 -4.13 -0.68 -11.14
C GLN A 390 -3.18 0.29 -11.85
N ASP A 391 -1.90 -0.07 -12.05
CA ASP A 391 -0.93 0.75 -12.81
C ASP A 391 -1.39 1.00 -14.24
N LEU A 392 -1.90 -0.03 -14.92
CA LEU A 392 -2.43 0.08 -16.28
C LEU A 392 -3.68 0.99 -16.33
N ALA A 393 -4.58 0.86 -15.37
CA ALA A 393 -5.78 1.68 -15.26
C ALA A 393 -5.44 3.15 -14.99
N ASP A 394 -4.51 3.43 -14.07
CA ASP A 394 -4.09 4.78 -13.69
C ASP A 394 -3.43 5.53 -14.87
N ARG A 395 -2.69 4.78 -15.72
CA ARG A 395 -2.06 5.29 -16.94
C ARG A 395 -2.99 5.32 -18.15
N ALA A 396 -4.20 4.78 -18.02
CA ALA A 396 -5.15 4.62 -19.12
C ALA A 396 -4.52 3.93 -20.36
N VAL A 397 -3.83 2.82 -20.11
CA VAL A 397 -3.11 2.07 -21.15
C VAL A 397 -4.07 1.50 -22.17
N ALA A 398 -3.74 1.64 -23.45
CA ALA A 398 -4.57 1.15 -24.55
C ALA A 398 -4.58 -0.40 -24.61
N ASP A 399 -5.69 -0.98 -25.06
CA ASP A 399 -5.88 -2.46 -25.10
C ASP A 399 -4.76 -3.19 -25.85
N ASN A 400 -4.28 -2.60 -26.95
CA ASN A 400 -3.19 -3.17 -27.75
C ASN A 400 -1.82 -3.17 -27.05
N GLN A 401 -1.66 -2.45 -25.93
CA GLN A 401 -0.42 -2.38 -25.15
C GLN A 401 -0.45 -3.26 -23.91
N ILE A 402 -1.59 -3.82 -23.52
CA ILE A 402 -1.72 -4.65 -22.31
C ILE A 402 -0.76 -5.83 -22.34
N ASP A 403 -0.63 -6.48 -23.49
CA ASP A 403 0.23 -7.67 -23.66
C ASP A 403 1.70 -7.32 -23.44
N THR A 404 2.17 -6.24 -24.06
CA THR A 404 3.57 -5.80 -23.93
C THR A 404 3.90 -5.32 -22.54
N GLU A 405 2.95 -4.68 -21.85
CA GLU A 405 3.09 -4.25 -20.44
C GLU A 405 3.17 -5.46 -19.50
N LEU A 406 2.34 -6.49 -19.71
CA LEU A 406 2.42 -7.74 -18.95
C LEU A 406 3.76 -8.46 -19.21
N ASP A 407 4.19 -8.53 -20.46
CA ASP A 407 5.46 -9.14 -20.84
C ASP A 407 6.65 -8.41 -20.20
N LEU A 408 6.65 -7.07 -20.20
CA LEU A 408 7.65 -6.27 -19.51
C LEU A 408 7.66 -6.56 -18.00
N ALA A 409 6.49 -6.59 -17.36
CA ALA A 409 6.37 -6.88 -15.93
C ALA A 409 6.91 -8.28 -15.62
N TRP A 410 6.59 -9.28 -16.45
CA TRP A 410 7.03 -10.66 -16.28
C TRP A 410 8.55 -10.80 -16.43
N TRP A 411 9.11 -10.37 -17.57
CA TRP A 411 10.54 -10.48 -17.84
C TRP A 411 11.41 -9.71 -16.85
N ALA A 412 10.99 -8.48 -16.50
CA ALA A 412 11.72 -7.66 -15.53
C ALA A 412 11.67 -8.25 -14.11
N SER A 413 10.56 -8.90 -13.73
CA SER A 413 10.45 -9.58 -12.45
C SER A 413 11.28 -10.85 -12.40
N LEU A 414 11.27 -11.61 -13.49
CA LEU A 414 12.07 -12.83 -13.61
C LEU A 414 13.57 -12.53 -13.59
N LEU A 415 14.02 -11.52 -14.35
CA LEU A 415 15.42 -11.08 -14.33
C LEU A 415 15.83 -10.62 -12.91
N ARG A 416 14.98 -9.87 -12.22
CA ARG A 416 15.24 -9.48 -10.83
C ARG A 416 15.39 -10.69 -9.91
N ALA A 417 14.57 -11.72 -10.07
CA ALA A 417 14.67 -12.95 -9.29
C ALA A 417 15.97 -13.71 -9.59
N MET A 418 16.38 -13.78 -10.87
CA MET A 418 17.65 -14.38 -11.28
C MET A 418 18.85 -13.65 -10.67
N LEU A 419 18.86 -12.30 -10.73
CA LEU A 419 19.92 -11.48 -10.14
C LEU A 419 20.02 -11.66 -8.61
N ALA A 420 18.90 -11.83 -7.94
CA ALA A 420 18.87 -12.09 -6.50
C ALA A 420 19.34 -13.49 -6.13
N ALA A 421 19.05 -14.48 -6.98
CA ALA A 421 19.42 -15.89 -6.75
C ALA A 421 20.88 -16.19 -7.11
N GLN A 422 21.48 -15.45 -8.05
CA GLN A 422 22.81 -15.71 -8.59
C GLN A 422 23.76 -14.51 -8.36
N PRO A 423 24.54 -14.49 -7.25
CA PRO A 423 25.46 -13.40 -6.93
C PRO A 423 26.47 -13.09 -8.03
N ALA A 424 26.83 -14.09 -8.85
CA ALA A 424 27.73 -13.92 -9.98
C ALA A 424 27.17 -12.95 -11.05
N LEU A 425 25.85 -12.86 -11.20
CA LEU A 425 25.20 -11.89 -12.09
C LEU A 425 25.03 -10.51 -11.45
N GLY A 426 24.68 -10.47 -10.16
CA GLY A 426 24.37 -9.21 -9.46
C GLY A 426 25.61 -8.44 -8.98
N GLY A 427 26.77 -9.10 -8.94
CA GLY A 427 28.02 -8.52 -8.39
C GLY A 427 28.90 -7.81 -9.42
N ILE A 428 28.58 -7.89 -10.72
CA ILE A 428 29.39 -7.32 -11.80
C ILE A 428 28.50 -6.36 -12.62
N ASP A 429 28.76 -5.07 -12.52
CA ASP A 429 28.11 -4.09 -13.38
C ASP A 429 28.75 -4.08 -14.81
N PRO A 430 28.08 -3.51 -15.83
CA PRO A 430 28.58 -3.51 -17.19
C PRO A 430 29.98 -2.90 -17.34
N ALA A 431 30.30 -1.83 -16.60
CA ALA A 431 31.60 -1.18 -16.69
C ALA A 431 32.69 -2.07 -16.08
N SER A 432 32.44 -2.70 -14.93
CA SER A 432 33.30 -3.70 -14.32
C SER A 432 33.50 -4.92 -15.22
N LEU A 433 32.47 -5.36 -15.97
CA LEU A 433 32.59 -6.46 -16.93
C LEU A 433 33.52 -6.08 -18.10
N GLU A 434 33.39 -4.87 -18.65
CA GLU A 434 34.30 -4.36 -19.70
C GLU A 434 35.74 -4.26 -19.19
N GLU A 435 35.95 -3.77 -17.97
CA GLU A 435 37.24 -3.66 -17.34
C GLU A 435 37.90 -5.03 -17.13
N LEU A 436 37.15 -6.00 -16.56
CA LEU A 436 37.65 -7.38 -16.41
C LEU A 436 37.98 -8.04 -17.75
N THR A 437 37.19 -7.77 -18.78
CA THR A 437 37.44 -8.33 -20.12
C THR A 437 38.69 -7.74 -20.73
N ARG A 438 38.94 -6.43 -20.58
CA ARG A 438 40.15 -5.76 -21.03
C ARG A 438 41.34 -6.25 -20.23
N GLU A 439 41.28 -6.27 -18.90
CA GLU A 439 42.36 -6.76 -18.02
C GLU A 439 42.74 -8.21 -18.37
N GLY A 440 41.73 -9.09 -18.60
CA GLY A 440 41.96 -10.46 -18.99
C GLY A 440 42.71 -10.58 -20.31
N ARG A 441 42.43 -9.71 -21.28
CA ARG A 441 43.12 -9.66 -22.56
C ARG A 441 44.56 -9.17 -22.41
N ASP A 442 44.76 -8.07 -21.68
CA ASP A 442 46.06 -7.48 -21.43
C ASP A 442 46.99 -8.45 -20.65
N LEU A 443 46.43 -9.17 -19.66
CA LEU A 443 47.17 -10.19 -18.91
C LEU A 443 47.50 -11.43 -19.76
N ASP A 444 46.66 -11.83 -20.68
CA ASP A 444 46.94 -12.92 -21.63
C ASP A 444 48.09 -12.57 -22.56
N GLU A 445 48.08 -11.34 -23.10
CA GLU A 445 49.16 -10.83 -23.94
C GLU A 445 50.49 -10.73 -23.14
N ALA A 446 50.43 -10.21 -21.91
CA ALA A 446 51.61 -10.13 -21.03
C ALA A 446 52.15 -11.51 -20.59
N GLN A 447 51.26 -12.48 -20.35
CA GLN A 447 51.67 -13.86 -20.02
C GLN A 447 52.41 -14.51 -21.19
N VAL A 448 51.91 -14.32 -22.40
CA VAL A 448 52.62 -14.80 -23.60
C VAL A 448 54.01 -14.16 -23.71
N ALA A 449 54.10 -12.85 -23.46
CA ALA A 449 55.38 -12.14 -23.49
C ALA A 449 56.35 -12.57 -22.38
N SER A 450 55.87 -12.97 -21.20
CA SER A 450 56.69 -13.40 -20.05
C SER A 450 57.17 -14.85 -20.09
N LEU A 451 56.57 -15.65 -20.97
CA LEU A 451 56.91 -17.08 -21.13
C LEU A 451 58.02 -17.35 -22.17
N LEU A 452 58.47 -16.29 -22.78
CA LEU A 452 59.49 -16.28 -23.82
C LEU A 452 60.69 -15.47 -23.45
#